data_43211ef18b964df568f2f093de14a4b4
#
_entry.id   43211ef18b964df568f2f093de14a4b4
#
_cell.length_a   1.000
_cell.length_b   1.000
_cell.length_c   1.000
_cell.angle_alpha   90.00
_cell.angle_beta   90.00
_cell.angle_gamma   90.00
#
_symmetry.space_group_name_H-M   'P 1'
#
loop_
_entity.id
_entity.type
_entity.pdbx_description
1 polymer ?
#
loop_
_entity_poly.entity_id
_entity_poly.type
_entity_poly.pdbx_seq_one_letter_code
_entity_poly.pdbx_strand_id
1 'polypeptide(L)'
;MTRLLAPASEAELAACVKDAASPFRLQGLGTKPTLGNPVSSPQVLSLRHFTGLVIYEPEELILEAGAATPLADIEKTLAQKNQMLAFEPPDYASLLGSTSAGSLGGVVACGLSGPRRVRGGDDPEHVMG
;
A
#
# COMPACT_ATOMS: atom_id res chain seq x y z
N MET A 1 -14.66 9.24 -19.80
CA MET A 1 -15.03 8.25 -18.76
C MET A 1 -13.79 7.44 -18.39
N THR A 2 -13.48 7.31 -17.15
CA THR A 2 -12.30 6.55 -16.69
C THR A 2 -12.65 5.07 -16.59
N ARG A 3 -11.87 4.20 -17.23
CA ARG A 3 -12.04 2.76 -17.16
C ARG A 3 -11.36 2.22 -15.89
N LEU A 4 -12.12 1.47 -15.07
CA LEU A 4 -11.58 0.79 -13.88
C LEU A 4 -11.23 -0.67 -14.25
N LEU A 5 -9.97 -1.04 -14.00
CA LEU A 5 -9.47 -2.42 -14.06
C LEU A 5 -9.24 -2.88 -12.62
N ALA A 6 -9.78 -4.03 -12.26
CA ALA A 6 -9.66 -4.58 -10.90
C ALA A 6 -9.38 -6.09 -10.97
N PRO A 7 -8.14 -6.48 -11.33
CA PRO A 7 -7.76 -7.89 -11.40
C PRO A 7 -7.88 -8.55 -10.02
N ALA A 8 -8.29 -9.81 -10.01
CA ALA A 8 -8.47 -10.59 -8.79
C ALA A 8 -7.34 -11.63 -8.57
N SER A 9 -6.46 -11.79 -9.56
CA SER A 9 -5.31 -12.70 -9.48
C SER A 9 -4.06 -12.07 -10.08
N GLU A 10 -2.91 -12.61 -9.74
CA GLU A 10 -1.61 -12.18 -10.31
C GLU A 10 -1.57 -12.36 -11.83
N ALA A 11 -2.15 -13.45 -12.34
CA ALA A 11 -2.23 -13.70 -13.78
C ALA A 11 -3.06 -12.63 -14.50
N GLU A 12 -4.21 -12.24 -13.92
CA GLU A 12 -5.03 -11.14 -14.45
C GLU A 12 -4.31 -9.80 -14.35
N LEU A 13 -3.61 -9.55 -13.25
CA LEU A 13 -2.80 -8.34 -13.08
C LEU A 13 -1.71 -8.27 -14.15
N ALA A 14 -0.97 -9.35 -14.35
CA ALA A 14 0.07 -9.43 -15.36
C ALA A 14 -0.50 -9.20 -16.76
N ALA A 15 -1.66 -9.76 -17.09
CA ALA A 15 -2.35 -9.53 -18.35
C ALA A 15 -2.76 -8.05 -18.50
N CYS A 16 -3.33 -7.44 -17.45
CA CYS A 16 -3.68 -6.01 -17.48
C CYS A 16 -2.46 -5.12 -17.78
N VAL A 17 -1.31 -5.43 -17.20
CA VAL A 17 -0.08 -4.66 -17.41
C VAL A 17 0.49 -4.90 -18.81
N LYS A 18 0.53 -6.17 -19.26
CA LYS A 18 1.05 -6.56 -20.58
C LYS A 18 0.24 -5.96 -21.72
N ASP A 19 -1.09 -5.97 -21.59
CA ASP A 19 -2.02 -5.56 -22.64
C ASP A 19 -2.38 -4.07 -22.57
N ALA A 20 -1.71 -3.32 -21.69
CA ALA A 20 -1.96 -1.89 -21.51
C ALA A 20 -1.60 -1.09 -22.77
N ALA A 21 -2.61 -0.60 -23.48
CA ALA A 21 -2.44 0.27 -24.65
C ALA A 21 -2.21 1.75 -24.28
N SER A 22 -2.42 2.12 -23.02
CA SER A 22 -2.26 3.48 -22.50
C SER A 22 -1.84 3.44 -21.02
N PRO A 23 -1.22 4.51 -20.53
CA PRO A 23 -0.88 4.62 -19.11
C PRO A 23 -2.12 4.47 -18.23
N PHE A 24 -1.96 3.86 -17.06
CA PHE A 24 -2.99 3.79 -16.05
C PHE A 24 -2.49 4.38 -14.72
N ARG A 25 -3.44 4.87 -13.93
CA ARG A 25 -3.19 5.26 -12.54
C ARG A 25 -3.33 4.02 -11.66
N LEU A 26 -2.27 3.68 -10.94
CA LEU A 26 -2.31 2.61 -9.95
C LEU A 26 -3.02 3.09 -8.68
N GLN A 27 -3.90 2.26 -8.12
CA GLN A 27 -4.68 2.60 -6.93
C GLN A 27 -4.78 1.41 -5.98
N GLY A 28 -4.34 1.62 -4.72
CA GLY A 28 -4.66 0.74 -3.59
C GLY A 28 -6.03 1.10 -3.01
N LEU A 29 -6.08 1.69 -1.81
CA LEU A 29 -7.32 2.17 -1.18
C LEU A 29 -7.77 3.56 -1.67
N GLY A 30 -6.95 4.24 -2.47
CA GLY A 30 -7.29 5.56 -3.02
C GLY A 30 -7.31 6.69 -1.99
N THR A 31 -6.56 6.58 -0.92
CA THR A 31 -6.56 7.56 0.19
C THR A 31 -5.68 8.78 -0.05
N LYS A 32 -4.85 8.77 -1.09
CA LYS A 32 -3.89 9.84 -1.41
C LYS A 32 -4.05 10.39 -2.83
N PRO A 33 -5.29 10.73 -3.29
CA PRO A 33 -5.51 11.12 -4.69
C PRO A 33 -4.87 12.47 -5.04
N THR A 34 -4.63 13.31 -4.04
CA THR A 34 -4.08 14.66 -4.17
C THR A 34 -2.60 14.77 -3.80
N LEU A 35 -1.95 13.63 -3.48
CA LEU A 35 -0.53 13.62 -3.19
C LEU A 35 0.27 13.69 -4.50
N GLY A 36 1.14 14.67 -4.60
CA GLY A 36 1.95 14.91 -5.79
C GLY A 36 1.22 15.70 -6.89
N ASN A 37 1.74 15.62 -8.11
CA ASN A 37 1.15 16.29 -9.26
C ASN A 37 -0.15 15.63 -9.71
N PRO A 38 -1.14 16.41 -10.20
CA PRO A 38 -2.35 15.85 -10.77
C PRO A 38 -2.03 14.90 -11.93
N VAL A 39 -2.59 13.70 -11.87
CA VAL A 39 -2.44 12.68 -12.92
C VAL A 39 -3.77 12.49 -13.60
N SER A 40 -3.83 12.77 -14.92
CA SER A 40 -4.95 12.41 -15.76
C SER A 40 -4.64 11.11 -16.50
N SER A 41 -5.45 10.09 -16.28
CA SER A 41 -5.31 8.81 -16.95
C SER A 41 -6.69 8.27 -17.37
N PRO A 42 -6.81 7.73 -18.58
CA PRO A 42 -8.05 7.12 -19.05
C PRO A 42 -8.39 5.83 -18.31
N GLN A 43 -7.42 5.25 -17.59
CA GLN A 43 -7.56 3.99 -16.90
C GLN A 43 -7.05 4.06 -15.46
N VAL A 44 -7.73 3.35 -14.55
CA VAL A 44 -7.29 3.10 -13.18
C VAL A 44 -7.12 1.60 -13.00
N LEU A 45 -5.93 1.18 -12.56
CA LEU A 45 -5.66 -0.20 -12.15
C LEU A 45 -5.78 -0.28 -10.63
N SER A 46 -6.85 -0.89 -10.16
CA SER A 46 -7.15 -1.04 -8.74
C SER A 46 -6.63 -2.36 -8.22
N LEU A 47 -5.82 -2.32 -7.18
CA LEU A 47 -5.28 -3.50 -6.47
C LEU A 47 -6.17 -3.96 -5.31
N ARG A 48 -7.41 -3.51 -5.23
CA ARG A 48 -8.33 -3.75 -4.10
C ARG A 48 -8.52 -5.22 -3.70
N HIS A 49 -8.29 -6.15 -4.63
CA HIS A 49 -8.42 -7.59 -4.38
C HIS A 49 -7.14 -8.22 -3.81
N PHE A 50 -6.00 -7.51 -3.88
CA PHE A 50 -4.74 -7.94 -3.27
C PHE A 50 -4.66 -7.42 -1.84
N THR A 51 -5.47 -7.98 -0.96
CA THR A 51 -5.62 -7.59 0.44
C THR A 51 -5.58 -8.79 1.37
N GLY A 52 -5.22 -8.53 2.61
CA GLY A 52 -5.13 -9.53 3.67
C GLY A 52 -3.71 -9.94 4.00
N LEU A 53 -3.56 -10.54 5.18
CA LEU A 53 -2.30 -11.13 5.62
C LEU A 53 -2.14 -12.50 4.95
N VAL A 54 -1.00 -12.75 4.36
CA VAL A 54 -0.61 -14.02 3.73
C VAL A 54 0.20 -14.86 4.70
N ILE A 55 1.22 -14.25 5.30
CA ILE A 55 2.10 -14.88 6.30
C ILE A 55 2.29 -13.91 7.46
N TYR A 56 2.30 -14.43 8.68
CA TYR A 56 2.75 -13.69 9.84
C TYR A 56 3.47 -14.64 10.80
N GLU A 57 4.78 -14.48 10.88
CA GLU A 57 5.68 -15.23 11.75
C GLU A 57 6.28 -14.27 12.78
N PRO A 58 5.62 -14.09 13.94
CA PRO A 58 6.06 -13.10 14.93
C PRO A 58 7.46 -13.33 15.46
N GLU A 59 7.87 -14.58 15.60
CA GLU A 59 9.18 -14.96 16.14
C GLU A 59 10.32 -14.67 15.15
N GLU A 60 10.02 -14.74 13.85
CA GLU A 60 10.95 -14.41 12.78
C GLU A 60 10.90 -12.93 12.36
N LEU A 61 9.97 -12.16 12.94
CA LEU A 61 9.71 -10.75 12.59
C LEU A 61 9.35 -10.56 11.12
N ILE A 62 8.65 -11.55 10.52
CA ILE A 62 8.25 -11.54 9.12
C ILE A 62 6.74 -11.40 9.01
N LEU A 63 6.31 -10.51 8.14
CA LEU A 63 4.91 -10.34 7.76
C LEU A 63 4.83 -10.17 6.24
N GLU A 64 3.96 -10.95 5.61
CA GLU A 64 3.59 -10.82 4.20
C GLU A 64 2.12 -10.47 4.09
N ALA A 65 1.81 -9.45 3.32
CA ALA A 65 0.45 -8.97 3.13
C ALA A 65 0.23 -8.47 1.70
N GLY A 66 -1.00 -8.56 1.23
CA GLY A 66 -1.38 -7.95 -0.04
C GLY A 66 -1.19 -6.43 -0.03
N ALA A 67 -0.80 -5.86 -1.17
CA ALA A 67 -0.48 -4.44 -1.30
C ALA A 67 -1.65 -3.50 -0.91
N ALA A 68 -2.89 -3.94 -1.09
CA ALA A 68 -4.08 -3.17 -0.72
C ALA A 68 -4.55 -3.42 0.72
N THR A 69 -3.81 -4.15 1.54
CA THR A 69 -4.14 -4.37 2.94
C THR A 69 -4.12 -3.04 3.70
N PRO A 70 -5.20 -2.69 4.42
CA PRO A 70 -5.21 -1.48 5.24
C PRO A 70 -4.11 -1.52 6.29
N LEU A 71 -3.38 -0.42 6.43
CA LEU A 71 -2.29 -0.32 7.40
C LEU A 71 -2.79 -0.56 8.83
N ALA A 72 -3.98 -0.07 9.15
CA ALA A 72 -4.60 -0.26 10.46
C ALA A 72 -4.82 -1.75 10.82
N ASP A 73 -5.11 -2.60 9.83
CA ASP A 73 -5.30 -4.04 10.06
C ASP A 73 -3.95 -4.72 10.37
N ILE A 74 -2.88 -4.29 9.71
CA ILE A 74 -1.52 -4.74 10.00
C ILE A 74 -1.11 -4.34 11.42
N GLU A 75 -1.24 -3.07 11.75
CA GLU A 75 -0.90 -2.55 13.08
C GLU A 75 -1.69 -3.24 14.19
N LYS A 76 -2.98 -3.47 13.98
CA LYS A 76 -3.82 -4.21 14.93
C LYS A 76 -3.32 -5.65 15.14
N THR A 77 -2.92 -6.33 14.07
CA THR A 77 -2.39 -7.70 14.16
C THR A 77 -1.07 -7.73 14.91
N LEU A 78 -0.16 -6.82 14.59
CA LEU A 78 1.13 -6.71 15.27
C LEU A 78 0.96 -6.41 16.76
N ALA A 79 0.05 -5.51 17.11
CA ALA A 79 -0.23 -5.14 18.50
C ALA A 79 -0.69 -6.32 19.36
N GLN A 80 -1.40 -7.31 18.81
CA GLN A 80 -1.78 -8.54 19.50
C GLN A 80 -0.58 -9.37 19.98
N LYS A 81 0.57 -9.17 19.36
CA LYS A 81 1.85 -9.83 19.71
C LYS A 81 2.86 -8.87 20.33
N ASN A 82 2.41 -7.69 20.79
CA ASN A 82 3.26 -6.62 21.29
C ASN A 82 4.37 -6.20 20.32
N GLN A 83 4.07 -6.25 19.03
CA GLN A 83 4.95 -5.84 17.94
C GLN A 83 4.44 -4.58 17.26
N MET A 84 5.30 -3.92 16.50
CA MET A 84 4.98 -2.77 15.66
C MET A 84 5.85 -2.78 14.42
N LEU A 85 5.46 -2.00 13.40
CA LEU A 85 6.32 -1.76 12.24
C LEU A 85 7.62 -1.06 12.67
N ALA A 86 8.75 -1.53 12.13
CA ALA A 86 10.07 -0.93 12.42
C ALA A 86 10.15 0.51 11.89
N PHE A 87 9.64 0.74 10.69
CA PHE A 87 9.48 2.08 10.13
C PHE A 87 8.21 2.76 10.67
N GLU A 88 8.11 4.06 10.49
CA GLU A 88 6.99 4.88 10.98
C GLU A 88 6.20 5.41 9.78
N PRO A 89 5.16 4.69 9.33
CA PRO A 89 4.36 5.15 8.20
C PRO A 89 3.59 6.42 8.58
N PRO A 90 3.69 7.50 7.77
CA PRO A 90 2.98 8.73 8.07
C PRO A 90 1.49 8.59 7.79
N ASP A 91 0.66 9.10 8.69
CA ASP A 91 -0.77 9.23 8.48
C ASP A 91 -1.12 10.62 7.95
N TYR A 92 -1.45 10.69 6.69
CA TYR A 92 -1.90 11.93 6.03
C TYR A 92 -3.43 12.01 5.91
N ALA A 93 -4.19 11.15 6.58
CA ALA A 93 -5.64 11.09 6.43
C ALA A 93 -6.29 12.47 6.67
N SER A 94 -5.95 13.13 7.77
CA SER A 94 -6.49 14.44 8.10
C SER A 94 -6.08 15.55 7.12
N LEU A 95 -4.84 15.50 6.62
CA LEU A 95 -4.32 16.48 5.67
C LEU A 95 -4.95 16.34 4.29
N LEU A 96 -5.18 15.10 3.85
CA LEU A 96 -5.69 14.80 2.51
C LEU A 96 -7.21 14.60 2.48
N GLY A 97 -7.89 14.77 3.62
CA GLY A 97 -9.34 14.62 3.72
C GLY A 97 -9.81 13.18 3.53
N SER A 98 -8.97 12.20 3.86
CA SER A 98 -9.33 10.79 3.81
C SER A 98 -9.68 10.23 5.20
N THR A 99 -10.28 9.05 5.23
CA THR A 99 -10.72 8.40 6.48
C THR A 99 -9.72 7.36 7.00
N SER A 100 -8.63 7.10 6.27
CA SER A 100 -7.62 6.13 6.69
C SER A 100 -6.22 6.51 6.22
N ALA A 101 -5.21 5.98 6.90
CA ALA A 101 -3.80 6.13 6.55
C ALA A 101 -3.44 5.49 5.20
N GLY A 102 -4.28 4.60 4.69
CA GLY A 102 -4.10 3.94 3.41
C GLY A 102 -3.69 2.48 3.53
N SER A 103 -3.18 1.96 2.42
CA SER A 103 -2.73 0.57 2.29
C SER A 103 -1.21 0.44 2.44
N LEU A 104 -0.76 -0.77 2.76
CA LEU A 104 0.66 -1.11 2.85
C LEU A 104 1.41 -0.71 1.57
N GLY A 105 0.95 -1.14 0.41
CA GLY A 105 1.58 -0.82 -0.86
C GLY A 105 1.60 0.68 -1.17
N GLY A 106 0.56 1.42 -0.77
CA GLY A 106 0.51 2.87 -0.93
C GLY A 106 1.53 3.60 -0.07
N VAL A 107 1.78 3.13 1.16
CA VAL A 107 2.81 3.67 2.05
C VAL A 107 4.19 3.41 1.49
N VAL A 108 4.47 2.16 1.12
CA VAL A 108 5.76 1.75 0.53
C VAL A 108 6.04 2.52 -0.77
N ALA A 109 5.05 2.66 -1.64
CA ALA A 109 5.19 3.38 -2.91
C ALA A 109 5.48 4.88 -2.72
N CYS A 110 4.99 5.49 -1.64
CA CYS A 110 5.30 6.88 -1.31
C CYS A 110 6.71 7.06 -0.74
N GLY A 111 7.31 6.01 -0.15
CA GLY A 111 8.65 6.04 0.43
C GLY A 111 8.82 7.09 1.53
N LEU A 112 7.77 7.37 2.28
CA LEU A 112 7.77 8.41 3.31
C LEU A 112 7.72 7.77 4.70
N SER A 113 8.65 8.16 5.56
CA SER A 113 8.73 7.68 6.95
C SER A 113 8.80 8.84 7.92
N GLY A 114 8.25 8.65 9.12
CA GLY A 114 8.25 9.63 10.19
C GLY A 114 9.62 9.83 10.86
N PRO A 115 9.67 10.59 11.97
CA PRO A 115 10.93 10.96 12.64
C PRO A 115 11.76 9.76 13.12
N ARG A 116 11.14 8.62 13.41
CA ARG A 116 11.87 7.41 13.86
C ARG A 116 12.83 6.83 12.83
N ARG A 117 12.72 7.23 11.54
CA ARG A 117 13.63 6.77 10.47
C ARG A 117 15.12 7.00 10.78
N VAL A 118 15.42 7.97 11.62
CA VAL A 118 16.80 8.28 12.01
C VAL A 118 17.45 7.14 12.79
N ARG A 119 16.64 6.33 13.52
CA ARG A 119 17.12 5.18 14.31
C ARG A 119 16.55 3.86 13.83
N GLY A 120 15.32 3.85 13.36
CA GLY A 120 14.58 2.65 12.96
C GLY A 120 14.66 2.33 11.47
N GLY A 121 15.25 3.20 10.66
CA GLY A 121 15.20 3.08 9.20
C GLY A 121 13.88 3.54 8.59
N ASP A 122 13.85 3.69 7.30
CA ASP A 122 12.64 3.98 6.54
C ASP A 122 12.01 2.70 5.95
N ASP A 123 10.85 2.82 5.34
CA ASP A 123 10.11 1.69 4.81
C ASP A 123 10.87 0.86 3.77
N PRO A 124 11.63 1.43 2.80
CA PRO A 124 12.39 0.63 1.84
C PRO A 124 13.45 -0.29 2.45
N GLU A 125 13.98 0.04 3.61
CA GLU A 125 14.99 -0.78 4.31
C GLU A 125 14.40 -2.05 4.93
N HIS A 126 13.08 -2.09 5.14
CA HIS A 126 12.36 -3.17 5.81
C HIS A 126 11.49 -4.00 4.86
N VAL A 127 11.37 -3.61 3.60
CA VAL A 127 10.55 -4.30 2.61
C VAL A 127 11.40 -5.26 1.79
N MET A 128 10.96 -6.52 1.77
CA MET A 128 11.50 -7.59 0.93
C MET A 128 10.40 -8.02 -0.05
N GLY A 129 10.69 -8.00 -1.36
CA GLY A 129 9.69 -8.42 -2.34
C GLY A 129 10.13 -8.23 -3.75
#